data_e41ea7a0334c889049d84604c2a9c731
#
_entry.id   e41ea7a0334c889049d84604c2a9c731
#
_cell.length_a   1.000
_cell.length_b   1.000
_cell.length_c   1.000
_cell.angle_alpha   90.00
_cell.angle_beta   90.00
_cell.angle_gamma   90.00
#
_symmetry.space_group_name_H-M   'P 1'
#
loop_
_entity.id
_entity.type
_entity.pdbx_description
1 polymer ?
#
loop_
_entity_poly.entity_id
_entity_poly.type
_entity_poly.pdbx_seq_one_letter_code
_entity_poly.pdbx_strand_id
1 'polypeptide(L)' 'MFYHLEYSVRHFMYGDTYRGHEIYPTKELRDAEIDWMKMCYSKPTELVYATYETETIGEDKIII' A
#
# COMPACT_ATOMS: atom_id res chain seq x y z
N MET A 1 12.20 -13.17 -1.91
CA MET A 1 11.53 -12.05 -2.63
C MET A 1 10.63 -11.31 -1.66
N PHE A 2 10.68 -10.00 -1.70
CA PHE A 2 9.84 -9.16 -0.87
C PHE A 2 8.83 -8.46 -1.77
N TYR A 3 7.57 -8.46 -1.33
CA TYR A 3 6.46 -7.92 -2.11
C TYR A 3 6.01 -6.62 -1.49
N HIS A 4 6.21 -5.53 -2.23
CA HIS A 4 5.97 -4.17 -1.75
C HIS A 4 4.62 -3.65 -2.19
N LEU A 5 4.02 -2.86 -1.32
CA LEU A 5 2.78 -2.15 -1.61
C LEU A 5 2.95 -0.71 -1.12
N GLU A 6 2.91 0.24 -2.05
CA GLU A 6 2.88 1.66 -1.72
C GLU A 6 1.50 2.19 -2.04
N TYR A 7 0.95 2.96 -1.14
CA TYR A 7 -0.40 3.44 -1.34
C TYR A 7 -0.57 4.86 -0.83
N SER A 8 -1.60 5.50 -1.37
CA SER A 8 -2.00 6.85 -0.99
C SER A 8 -3.52 6.88 -0.95
N VAL A 9 -4.08 7.40 0.11
CA VAL A 9 -5.52 7.53 0.29
C VAL A 9 -5.85 9.00 0.50
N ARG A 10 -6.77 9.51 -0.30
CA ARG A 10 -7.21 10.91 -0.19
C ARG A 10 -8.71 10.94 0.01
N HIS A 11 -9.16 11.78 0.93
CA HIS A 11 -10.57 12.00 1.16
C HIS A 11 -11.00 13.25 0.40
N PHE A 12 -12.01 13.10 -0.46
CA PHE A 12 -12.42 14.19 -1.34
C PHE A 12 -12.89 15.44 -0.58
N MET A 13 -13.56 15.23 0.53
CA MET A 13 -14.13 16.36 1.28
C MET A 13 -13.09 17.10 2.10
N TYR A 14 -12.15 16.38 2.68
CA TYR A 14 -11.17 16.97 3.60
C TYR A 14 -9.84 17.28 2.94
N GLY A 15 -9.57 16.66 1.80
CA GLY A 15 -8.33 16.89 1.09
C GLY A 15 -7.10 16.26 1.75
N ASP A 16 -7.26 15.55 2.86
CA ASP A 16 -6.15 14.92 3.55
C ASP A 16 -5.63 13.75 2.75
N THR A 17 -4.31 13.58 2.77
CA THR A 17 -3.66 12.44 2.12
C THR A 17 -2.94 11.62 3.16
N TYR A 18 -3.21 10.34 3.14
CA TYR A 18 -2.54 9.35 3.97
C TYR A 18 -1.73 8.43 3.07
N ARG A 19 -0.46 8.25 3.39
CA ARG A 19 0.46 7.42 2.59
C ARG A 19 1.05 6.34 3.44
N GLY A 20 1.30 5.19 2.81
CA GLY A 20 1.94 4.09 3.49
C GLY A 20 2.74 3.23 2.54
N HIS A 21 3.63 2.45 3.12
CA HIS A 21 4.44 1.48 2.41
C HIS A 21 4.55 0.23 3.28
N GLU A 22 4.08 -0.89 2.75
CA GLU A 22 4.11 -2.17 3.45
C GLU A 22 4.92 -3.16 2.64
N ILE A 23 5.55 -4.11 3.34
CA ILE A 23 6.34 -5.16 2.71
C ILE A 23 5.83 -6.50 3.22
N TYR A 24 5.54 -7.41 2.30
CA TYR A 24 4.95 -8.71 2.63
C TYR A 24 5.87 -9.82 2.17
N PRO A 25 5.90 -10.94 2.90
CA PRO A 25 6.75 -12.09 2.52
C PRO A 25 6.20 -12.87 1.34
N THR A 26 4.90 -12.78 1.05
CA THR A 26 4.29 -13.49 -0.07
C THR A 26 3.40 -12.55 -0.87
N LYS A 27 3.26 -12.89 -2.15
CA LYS A 27 2.38 -12.14 -3.05
C LYS A 27 0.93 -12.23 -2.60
N GLU A 28 0.53 -13.39 -2.12
CA GLU A 28 -0.84 -13.62 -1.69
C GLU A 28 -1.23 -12.72 -0.53
N LEU A 29 -0.32 -12.52 0.42
CA LEU A 29 -0.58 -11.63 1.54
C LEU A 29 -0.71 -10.18 1.08
N ARG A 30 0.17 -9.76 0.16
CA ARG A 30 0.09 -8.41 -0.39
C ARG A 30 -1.23 -8.19 -1.12
N ASP A 31 -1.61 -9.13 -1.98
CA ASP A 31 -2.82 -9.00 -2.77
C ASP A 31 -4.07 -9.01 -1.90
N ALA A 32 -4.06 -9.80 -0.84
CA ALA A 32 -5.16 -9.81 0.13
C ALA A 32 -5.31 -8.45 0.80
N GLU A 33 -4.21 -7.80 1.12
CA GLU A 33 -4.26 -6.46 1.72
C GLU A 33 -4.83 -5.44 0.75
N ILE A 34 -4.47 -5.54 -0.55
CA ILE A 34 -5.03 -4.65 -1.55
C ILE A 34 -6.55 -4.80 -1.63
N ASP A 35 -7.04 -6.03 -1.65
CA ASP A 35 -8.47 -6.27 -1.69
C ASP A 35 -9.17 -5.69 -0.47
N TRP A 36 -8.58 -5.86 0.70
CA TRP A 36 -9.09 -5.29 1.94
C TRP A 36 -9.16 -3.77 1.86
N MET A 37 -8.09 -3.15 1.36
CA MET A 37 -8.03 -1.70 1.25
C MET A 37 -9.07 -1.15 0.28
N LYS A 38 -9.32 -1.85 -0.81
CA LYS A 38 -10.37 -1.46 -1.76
C LYS A 38 -11.74 -1.46 -1.12
N MET A 39 -11.97 -2.37 -0.19
CA MET A 39 -13.23 -2.40 0.54
C MET A 39 -13.33 -1.29 1.57
N CYS A 40 -12.23 -0.98 2.24
CA CYS A 40 -12.21 0.03 3.29
C CYS A 40 -12.21 1.45 2.73
N TYR A 41 -11.52 1.67 1.62
CA TYR A 41 -11.33 3.01 1.05
C TYR A 41 -12.15 3.19 -0.21
N SER A 42 -13.45 3.00 -0.07
CA SER A 42 -14.39 3.34 -1.13
C SER A 42 -14.80 4.80 -1.01
N LYS A 43 -15.58 5.28 -1.97
CA LYS A 43 -16.04 6.67 -1.94
C LYS A 43 -16.60 7.05 -0.57
N PRO A 44 -16.31 8.24 -0.08
CA PRO A 44 -15.72 9.41 -0.76
C PRO A 44 -14.21 9.47 -0.72
N THR A 45 -13.52 8.37 -0.59
CA THR A 45 -12.06 8.32 -0.62
C THR A 45 -11.56 7.81 -1.96
N GLU A 46 -10.32 8.13 -2.28
CA GLU A 46 -9.65 7.62 -3.46
C GLU A 46 -8.39 6.89 -3.02
N LEU A 47 -8.26 5.65 -3.43
CA LEU A 47 -7.08 4.83 -3.17
C LEU A 47 -6.26 4.72 -4.44
N VAL A 48 -4.99 5.10 -4.34
CA VAL A 48 -4.02 4.90 -5.40
C VAL A 48 -2.89 4.05 -4.83
N TYR A 49 -2.50 3.01 -5.54
CA TYR A 49 -1.44 2.14 -5.05
C TYR A 49 -0.56 1.67 -6.20
N ALA A 50 0.64 1.24 -5.83
CA ALA A 50 1.60 0.63 -6.75
C ALA A 50 2.23 -0.57 -6.05
N THR A 51 2.57 -1.58 -6.84
CA THR A 51 3.19 -2.80 -6.32
C THR A 51 4.47 -3.09 -7.08
N TYR A 52 5.44 -3.65 -6.38
CA TYR A 52 6.68 -4.10 -7.00
C TYR A 52 7.32 -5.14 -6.09
N GLU A 53 8.31 -5.87 -6.61
CA GLU A 53 9.03 -6.89 -5.87
C GLU A 53 10.51 -6.58 -5.85
N THR A 54 11.17 -6.95 -4.76
CA THR A 54 12.62 -6.84 -4.64
C THR A 54 13.16 -8.12 -4.02
N GLU A 55 14.42 -8.45 -4.36
CA GLU A 55 15.09 -9.60 -3.76
C GLU A 55 15.54 -9.31 -2.34
N THR A 56 15.86 -8.05 -2.08
CA THR A 56 16.35 -7.63 -0.76
C THR A 56 15.64 -6.36 -0.35
N ILE A 57 15.66 -6.09 0.94
CA ILE A 57 15.19 -4.83 1.48
C ILE A 57 16.40 -3.92 1.59
N GLY A 58 16.40 -2.80 0.87
CA GLY A 58 17.46 -1.84 0.94
C GLY A 58 17.48 -1.13 2.29
N GLU A 59 18.66 -0.80 2.77
CA GLU A 59 18.80 -0.17 4.09
C GLU A 59 18.06 1.15 4.18
N ASP A 60 18.11 1.91 3.11
CA ASP A 60 17.45 3.21 3.04
C ASP A 60 15.93 3.08 2.93
N LYS A 61 15.44 1.87 2.79
CA LYS A 61 14.02 1.62 2.63
C LYS A 61 13.43 0.83 3.79
N ILE A 62 14.16 0.72 4.84
CA ILE A 62 13.62 0.10 6.05
C ILE A 62 12.59 1.05 6.61
N ILE A 63 11.37 0.61 6.57
CA ILE A 63 10.26 1.40 7.05
C ILE A 63 9.71 0.72 8.27
N ILE A 64 9.77 1.43 9.28
CA ILE A 64 9.36 0.88 10.56
C ILE A 64 8.15 1.64 11.03
#